data_2ae4152b9b1b3d4a474f17d61f3eb65c
#
_entry.id   2ae4152b9b1b3d4a474f17d61f3eb65c
#
_cell.length_a   1.000
_cell.length_b   1.000
_cell.length_c   1.000
_cell.angle_alpha   90.00
_cell.angle_beta   90.00
_cell.angle_gamma   90.00
#
_symmetry.space_group_name_H-M   'P 1'
#
loop_
_entity.id
_entity.type
_entity.pdbx_description
1 polymer ?
#
loop_
_entity_poly.entity_id
_entity_poly.type
_entity_poly.pdbx_seq_one_letter_code
_entity_poly.pdbx_strand_id
1 'polypeptide(L)'
;MSNTYKSAGVDKEEGYKTVDKIKSAVAETHNKNVLSGLGSFGAFYEIAGYKNPVLVSGTDGVGTKLKVALDSKKYDSIGIDCFAMCANDIL
;
A
#
# COMPACT_ATOMS: atom_id res chain seq x y z
N MET A 1 1.93 -35.17 3.81
CA MET A 1 1.17 -33.90 3.84
C MET A 1 1.62 -33.00 2.70
N SER A 2 0.69 -32.53 1.91
CA SER A 2 1.02 -31.56 0.87
C SER A 2 1.21 -30.18 1.49
N ASN A 3 2.26 -29.47 1.10
CA ASN A 3 2.47 -28.08 1.47
C ASN A 3 1.54 -27.18 0.63
N THR A 4 0.79 -26.34 1.30
CA THR A 4 -0.06 -25.32 0.66
C THR A 4 0.41 -23.93 1.09
N TYR A 5 0.03 -22.92 0.35
CA TYR A 5 0.29 -21.53 0.76
C TYR A 5 -0.29 -21.24 2.14
N LYS A 6 -1.49 -21.72 2.41
CA LYS A 6 -2.17 -21.51 3.69
C LYS A 6 -1.44 -22.19 4.85
N SER A 7 -0.94 -23.43 4.66
CA SER A 7 -0.17 -24.13 5.68
C SER A 7 1.18 -23.47 5.97
N ALA A 8 1.72 -22.73 5.00
CA ALA A 8 2.93 -21.93 5.14
C ALA A 8 2.67 -20.51 5.71
N GLY A 9 1.44 -20.20 6.11
CA GLY A 9 1.07 -18.91 6.68
C GLY A 9 0.64 -17.85 5.66
N VAL A 10 0.40 -18.25 4.40
CA VAL A 10 -0.04 -17.35 3.33
C VAL A 10 -1.48 -17.64 2.98
N ASP A 11 -2.40 -16.76 3.33
CA ASP A 11 -3.80 -16.85 2.96
C ASP A 11 -4.07 -15.92 1.76
N LYS A 12 -3.97 -16.49 0.54
CA LYS A 12 -4.19 -15.74 -0.70
C LYS A 12 -5.64 -15.30 -0.88
N GLU A 13 -6.61 -16.03 -0.34
CA GLU A 13 -8.03 -15.65 -0.40
C GLU A 13 -8.30 -14.38 0.42
N GLU A 14 -7.70 -14.26 1.60
CA GLU A 14 -7.75 -13.02 2.40
C GLU A 14 -7.04 -11.87 1.69
N GLY A 15 -5.93 -12.15 0.99
CA GLY A 15 -5.26 -11.16 0.15
C GLY A 15 -6.19 -10.60 -0.93
N TYR A 16 -6.90 -11.45 -1.65
CA TYR A 16 -7.88 -11.03 -2.67
C TYR A 16 -9.03 -10.22 -2.07
N LYS A 17 -9.57 -10.65 -0.94
CA LYS A 17 -10.61 -9.89 -0.22
C LYS A 17 -10.12 -8.51 0.22
N THR A 18 -8.90 -8.42 0.69
CA THR A 18 -8.29 -7.14 1.08
C THR A 18 -8.20 -6.20 -0.11
N VAL A 19 -7.72 -6.69 -1.26
CA VAL A 19 -7.64 -5.90 -2.50
C VAL A 19 -9.03 -5.39 -2.91
N ASP A 20 -10.05 -6.24 -2.84
CA ASP A 20 -11.42 -5.83 -3.18
C ASP A 20 -11.97 -4.75 -2.23
N LYS A 21 -11.66 -4.86 -0.94
CA LYS A 21 -12.12 -3.87 0.05
C LYS A 21 -11.51 -2.48 -0.15
N ILE A 22 -10.27 -2.41 -0.61
CA ILE A 22 -9.56 -1.13 -0.75
C ILE A 22 -9.71 -0.49 -2.13
N LYS A 23 -10.28 -1.17 -3.11
CA LYS A 23 -10.37 -0.69 -4.51
C LYS A 23 -10.97 0.70 -4.64
N SER A 24 -12.09 0.97 -3.98
CA SER A 24 -12.75 2.26 -4.08
C SER A 24 -11.93 3.38 -3.43
N ALA A 25 -11.40 3.13 -2.23
CA ALA A 25 -10.55 4.10 -1.53
C ALA A 25 -9.28 4.42 -2.32
N VAL A 26 -8.66 3.41 -2.93
CA VAL A 26 -7.50 3.61 -3.79
C VAL A 26 -7.87 4.43 -5.03
N ALA A 27 -9.01 4.14 -5.66
CA ALA A 27 -9.47 4.88 -6.85
C ALA A 27 -9.69 6.37 -6.56
N GLU A 28 -10.14 6.71 -5.36
CA GLU A 28 -10.31 8.12 -4.93
C GLU A 28 -9.00 8.91 -4.92
N THR A 29 -7.86 8.24 -4.78
CA THR A 29 -6.54 8.88 -4.80
C THR A 29 -5.99 9.09 -6.21
N HIS A 30 -6.61 8.48 -7.22
CA HIS A 30 -6.12 8.52 -8.59
C HIS A 30 -6.46 9.86 -9.26
N ASN A 31 -5.52 10.37 -10.04
CA ASN A 31 -5.72 11.49 -10.94
C ASN A 31 -5.55 11.02 -12.39
N LYS A 32 -5.68 11.95 -13.35
CA LYS A 32 -5.57 11.66 -14.79
C LYS A 32 -4.24 11.05 -15.23
N ASN A 33 -3.19 11.18 -14.42
CA ASN A 33 -1.86 10.66 -14.74
C ASN A 33 -1.67 9.19 -14.32
N VAL A 34 -2.61 8.65 -13.53
CA VAL A 34 -2.62 7.22 -13.18
C VAL A 34 -3.23 6.44 -14.33
N LEU A 35 -2.42 5.63 -15.02
CA LEU A 35 -2.82 4.94 -16.25
C LEU A 35 -3.26 3.50 -16.02
N SER A 36 -3.10 2.96 -14.80
CA SER A 36 -3.50 1.60 -14.46
C SER A 36 -4.28 1.56 -13.16
N GLY A 37 -5.27 0.68 -13.11
CA GLY A 37 -6.01 0.42 -11.88
C GLY A 37 -5.30 -0.55 -10.93
N LEU A 38 -5.89 -0.74 -9.76
CA LEU A 38 -5.43 -1.72 -8.79
C LEU A 38 -5.68 -3.15 -9.31
N GLY A 39 -4.70 -4.03 -9.18
CA GLY A 39 -4.80 -5.45 -9.53
C GLY A 39 -3.92 -5.93 -10.68
N SER A 40 -3.12 -5.05 -11.28
CA SER A 40 -2.09 -5.44 -12.25
C SER A 40 -0.74 -5.65 -11.56
N PHE A 41 0.18 -6.34 -12.24
CA PHE A 41 1.52 -6.58 -11.72
C PHE A 41 2.42 -5.33 -11.75
N GLY A 42 2.06 -4.33 -12.52
CA GLY A 42 2.78 -3.08 -12.60
C GLY A 42 1.85 -1.88 -12.48
N ALA A 43 2.40 -0.77 -12.08
CA ALA A 43 1.70 0.50 -12.01
C ALA A 43 2.27 1.45 -13.07
N PHE A 44 1.38 2.20 -13.72
CA PHE A 44 1.75 3.16 -14.75
C PHE A 44 1.30 4.55 -14.34
N TYR A 45 2.25 5.47 -14.33
CA TYR A 45 1.99 6.87 -14.01
C TYR A 45 2.67 7.75 -15.06
N GLU A 46 1.91 8.63 -15.68
CA GLU A 46 2.44 9.56 -16.68
C GLU A 46 3.06 10.78 -15.99
N ILE A 47 4.35 10.99 -16.21
CA ILE A 47 5.05 12.19 -15.74
C ILE A 47 4.91 13.27 -16.80
N ALA A 48 3.89 14.12 -16.66
CA ALA A 48 3.60 15.19 -17.61
C ALA A 48 3.71 16.57 -16.95
N GLY A 49 4.05 17.57 -17.74
CA GLY A 49 4.11 18.96 -17.30
C GLY A 49 5.36 19.35 -16.53
N TYR A 50 6.34 18.46 -16.43
CA TYR A 50 7.61 18.74 -15.76
C TYR A 50 8.75 18.87 -16.77
N LYS A 51 9.69 19.73 -16.49
CA LYS A 51 10.94 19.85 -17.23
C LYS A 51 12.04 19.13 -16.43
N ASN A 52 12.63 18.09 -17.01
CA ASN A 52 13.68 17.27 -16.38
C ASN A 52 13.22 16.68 -15.02
N PRO A 53 12.12 15.91 -14.99
CA PRO A 53 11.60 15.38 -13.73
C PRO A 53 12.55 14.37 -13.09
N VAL A 54 12.62 14.41 -11.77
CA VAL A 54 13.32 13.40 -10.95
C VAL A 54 12.30 12.75 -10.05
N LEU A 55 12.25 11.41 -10.08
CA LEU A 55 11.40 10.65 -9.16
C LEU A 55 12.12 10.48 -7.83
N VAL A 56 11.43 10.81 -6.76
CA VAL A 56 11.87 10.52 -5.39
C VAL A 56 10.86 9.56 -4.80
N SER A 57 11.31 8.40 -4.37
CA SER A 57 10.43 7.39 -3.78
C SER A 57 11.00 6.91 -2.45
N GLY A 58 10.13 6.61 -1.53
CA GLY A 58 10.48 6.04 -0.24
C GLY A 58 9.48 4.95 0.13
N THR A 59 9.97 3.93 0.81
CA THR A 59 9.14 2.84 1.32
C THR A 59 9.57 2.55 2.75
N ASP A 60 8.60 2.54 3.66
CA ASP A 60 8.87 2.25 5.06
C ASP A 60 7.62 1.65 5.72
N GLY A 61 7.80 1.13 6.91
CA GLY A 61 6.73 0.65 7.76
C GLY A 61 6.64 1.44 9.05
N VAL A 62 5.76 1.01 9.93
CA VAL A 62 5.56 1.65 11.25
C VAL A 62 6.35 0.97 12.38
N GLY A 63 7.16 -0.03 12.05
CA GLY A 63 7.97 -0.76 13.01
C GLY A 63 7.12 -1.47 14.08
N THR A 64 7.63 -1.49 15.31
CA THR A 64 6.96 -2.16 16.44
C THR A 64 5.62 -1.54 16.84
N LYS A 65 5.32 -0.33 16.38
CA LYS A 65 4.01 0.32 16.59
C LYS A 65 2.86 -0.51 16.03
N LEU A 66 3.10 -1.27 14.94
CA LEU A 66 2.10 -2.19 14.39
C LEU A 66 1.67 -3.22 15.43
N LYS A 67 2.60 -3.76 16.23
CA LYS A 67 2.28 -4.70 17.30
C LYS A 67 1.38 -4.06 18.35
N VAL A 68 1.66 -2.83 18.73
CA VAL A 68 0.81 -2.07 19.66
C VAL A 68 -0.60 -1.88 19.11
N ALA A 69 -0.71 -1.55 17.82
CA ALA A 69 -2.01 -1.41 17.17
C ALA A 69 -2.80 -2.73 17.17
N LEU A 70 -2.13 -3.86 16.89
CA LEU A 70 -2.73 -5.18 16.91
C LEU A 70 -3.19 -5.58 18.31
N ASP A 71 -2.35 -5.39 19.32
CA ASP A 71 -2.64 -5.74 20.72
C ASP A 71 -3.79 -4.89 21.29
N SER A 72 -3.85 -3.61 20.93
CA SER A 72 -4.90 -2.69 21.37
C SER A 72 -6.17 -2.72 20.50
N LYS A 73 -6.12 -3.41 19.35
CA LYS A 73 -7.19 -3.46 18.34
C LYS A 73 -7.62 -2.07 17.85
N LYS A 74 -6.67 -1.12 17.79
CA LYS A 74 -6.87 0.22 17.25
C LYS A 74 -6.12 0.37 15.93
N TYR A 75 -6.87 0.52 14.85
CA TYR A 75 -6.32 0.52 13.50
C TYR A 75 -6.57 1.82 12.73
N ASP A 76 -7.30 2.76 13.32
CA ASP A 76 -7.77 3.98 12.67
C ASP A 76 -6.67 5.01 12.41
N SER A 77 -5.56 4.95 13.14
CA SER A 77 -4.45 5.90 12.99
C SER A 77 -3.17 5.31 12.41
N ILE A 78 -3.04 3.98 12.35
CA ILE A 78 -1.77 3.33 11.95
C ILE A 78 -1.40 3.62 10.49
N GLY A 79 -2.38 3.79 9.61
CA GLY A 79 -2.14 4.16 8.22
C GLY A 79 -1.58 5.58 8.07
N ILE A 80 -2.01 6.50 8.91
CA ILE A 80 -1.47 7.87 8.96
C ILE A 80 0.00 7.83 9.37
N ASP A 81 0.33 7.03 10.39
CA ASP A 81 1.71 6.83 10.83
C ASP A 81 2.59 6.25 9.71
N CYS A 82 2.09 5.25 9.00
CA CYS A 82 2.79 4.65 7.87
C CYS A 82 3.07 5.66 6.75
N PHE A 83 2.07 6.44 6.38
CA PHE A 83 2.23 7.50 5.39
C PHE A 83 3.27 8.54 5.84
N ALA A 84 3.20 8.98 7.09
CA ALA A 84 4.12 9.97 7.63
C ALA A 84 5.58 9.49 7.64
N MET A 85 5.81 8.22 7.96
CA MET A 85 7.15 7.62 7.90
C MET A 85 7.75 7.71 6.50
N CYS A 86 6.96 7.40 5.48
CA CYS A 86 7.41 7.46 4.08
C CYS A 86 7.53 8.91 3.58
N ALA A 87 6.50 9.73 3.81
CA ALA A 87 6.42 11.09 3.26
C ALA A 87 7.49 12.02 3.85
N ASN A 88 7.75 11.93 5.15
CA ASN A 88 8.72 12.79 5.81
C ASN A 88 10.16 12.51 5.36
N ASP A 89 10.45 11.29 4.93
CA ASP A 89 11.78 10.93 4.45
C ASP A 89 12.09 11.52 3.07
N ILE A 90 11.07 11.83 2.28
CA ILE A 90 11.23 12.30 0.90
C ILE A 90 10.87 13.77 0.69
N LEU A 91 10.40 14.45 1.72
CA LEU A 91 10.08 15.88 1.66
C LEU A 91 11.31 16.76 1.51
#